data_8d09c88a19ba6d252def9acecce390f5
#
_entry.id   8d09c88a19ba6d252def9acecce390f5
#
_cell.length_a   1.000
_cell.length_b   1.000
_cell.length_c   1.000
_cell.angle_alpha   90.00
_cell.angle_beta   90.00
_cell.angle_gamma   90.00
#
_symmetry.space_group_name_H-M   'P 1'
#
loop_
_entity.id
_entity.type
_entity.pdbx_description
1 polymer ?
#
loop_
_entity_poly.entity_id
_entity_poly.type
_entity_poly.pdbx_seq_one_letter_code
_entity_poly.pdbx_strand_id
1 'polypeptide(L)'
;MRKFLAYSVPIVLTFAVGALGSYIQGVALNEWYPTLVKSSATPPAIVFPIAWGVLYLLIGISAGVMLAKGDVSVIRLWLLQLLLNFLWSVCFFALRSPFLGLIVILVLDVAVFAYIVYAAGRNVVAAWLFVPYMLWLVFATYLNGYIYINNQKSKGEVSVSEYVVKCATDYAENKSYGRL
;
A
#
# COMPACT_ATOMS: atom_id res chain seq x y z
N MET A 1 -9.49 -27.89 20.63
CA MET A 1 -10.04 -27.50 19.31
C MET A 1 -10.36 -26.01 19.19
N ARG A 2 -11.21 -25.39 20.03
CA ARG A 2 -11.57 -23.96 19.92
C ARG A 2 -10.35 -22.99 19.94
N LYS A 3 -9.37 -23.21 20.84
CA LYS A 3 -8.17 -22.35 20.89
C LYS A 3 -7.30 -22.48 19.63
N PHE A 4 -7.12 -23.69 19.11
CA PHE A 4 -6.37 -23.93 17.88
C PHE A 4 -6.99 -23.17 16.70
N LEU A 5 -8.31 -23.26 16.51
CA LEU A 5 -9.03 -22.55 15.45
C LEU A 5 -8.98 -21.04 15.63
N ALA A 6 -8.97 -20.53 16.88
CA ALA A 6 -8.87 -19.10 17.16
C ALA A 6 -7.56 -18.48 16.63
N TYR A 7 -6.47 -19.23 16.56
CA TYR A 7 -5.19 -18.75 16.01
C TYR A 7 -5.01 -19.13 14.53
N SER A 8 -5.30 -20.37 14.15
CA SER A 8 -5.05 -20.83 12.79
C SER A 8 -5.88 -20.11 11.75
N VAL A 9 -7.17 -19.83 12.03
CA VAL A 9 -8.05 -19.15 11.06
C VAL A 9 -7.57 -17.73 10.74
N PRO A 10 -7.27 -16.83 11.71
CA PRO A 10 -6.76 -15.52 11.39
C PRO A 10 -5.41 -15.54 10.66
N ILE A 11 -4.49 -16.43 11.06
CA ILE A 11 -3.19 -16.56 10.40
C ILE A 11 -3.38 -16.95 8.93
N VAL A 12 -4.14 -18.00 8.66
CA VAL A 12 -4.40 -18.48 7.29
C VAL A 12 -5.08 -17.41 6.46
N LEU A 13 -6.11 -16.72 6.99
CA LEU A 13 -6.81 -15.65 6.28
C LEU A 13 -5.87 -14.47 5.97
N THR A 14 -5.01 -14.08 6.92
CA THR A 14 -4.08 -12.98 6.69
C THR A 14 -3.07 -13.34 5.59
N PHE A 15 -2.50 -14.54 5.60
CA PHE A 15 -1.61 -14.99 4.54
C PHE A 15 -2.33 -15.17 3.19
N ALA A 16 -3.59 -15.62 3.17
CA ALA A 16 -4.36 -15.75 1.95
C ALA A 16 -4.60 -14.38 1.29
N VAL A 17 -4.95 -13.36 2.09
CA VAL A 17 -5.09 -11.98 1.60
C VAL A 17 -3.75 -11.45 1.07
N GLY A 18 -2.65 -11.71 1.78
CA GLY A 18 -1.31 -11.35 1.33
C GLY A 18 -0.91 -12.02 0.01
N ALA A 19 -1.20 -13.31 -0.15
CA ALA A 19 -0.93 -14.06 -1.38
C ALA A 19 -1.74 -13.52 -2.57
N LEU A 20 -3.03 -13.21 -2.36
CA LEU A 20 -3.88 -12.58 -3.38
C LEU A 20 -3.35 -11.19 -3.78
N GLY A 21 -2.94 -10.39 -2.79
CA GLY A 21 -2.29 -9.09 -3.04
C GLY A 21 -1.02 -9.25 -3.88
N SER A 22 -0.14 -10.18 -3.52
CA SER A 22 1.11 -10.46 -4.25
C SER A 22 0.84 -10.92 -5.69
N TYR A 23 -0.17 -11.74 -5.90
CA TYR A 23 -0.58 -12.17 -7.24
C TYR A 23 -1.00 -10.99 -8.12
N ILE A 24 -1.84 -10.09 -7.59
CA ILE A 24 -2.30 -8.89 -8.29
C ILE A 24 -1.16 -7.92 -8.61
N GLN A 25 -0.16 -7.82 -7.73
CA GLN A 25 0.99 -6.93 -7.91
C GLN A 25 1.96 -7.41 -8.97
N GLY A 26 2.01 -8.71 -9.29
CA GLY A 26 3.09 -9.36 -10.05
C GLY A 26 3.40 -8.69 -11.39
N VAL A 27 2.39 -8.38 -12.20
CA VAL A 27 2.60 -7.71 -13.50
C VAL A 27 3.10 -6.28 -13.32
N ALA A 28 2.48 -5.52 -12.43
CA ALA A 28 2.85 -4.13 -12.20
C ALA A 28 4.24 -3.97 -11.56
N LEU A 29 4.65 -4.92 -10.73
CA LEU A 29 6.00 -4.94 -10.13
C LEU A 29 7.09 -5.11 -11.18
N ASN A 30 6.85 -5.85 -12.24
CA ASN A 30 7.83 -6.11 -13.28
C ASN A 30 7.84 -5.06 -14.39
N GLU A 31 6.68 -4.50 -14.74
CA GLU A 31 6.54 -3.62 -15.90
C GLU A 31 6.46 -2.13 -15.53
N TRP A 32 5.64 -1.79 -14.53
CA TRP A 32 5.31 -0.41 -14.21
C TRP A 32 6.11 0.16 -13.03
N TYR A 33 6.23 -0.59 -11.94
CA TYR A 33 6.92 -0.11 -10.73
C TYR A 33 8.40 0.26 -10.94
N PRO A 34 9.16 -0.44 -11.83
CA PRO A 34 10.53 -0.04 -12.15
C PRO A 34 10.65 1.31 -12.85
N THR A 35 9.62 1.76 -13.59
CA THR A 35 9.64 3.03 -14.32
C THR A 35 9.40 4.25 -13.42
N LEU A 36 8.99 4.03 -12.18
CA LEU A 36 8.68 5.12 -11.26
C LEU A 36 9.93 5.72 -10.61
N VAL A 37 9.91 7.03 -10.42
CA VAL A 37 10.89 7.74 -9.58
C VAL A 37 10.61 7.40 -8.11
N LYS A 38 11.57 6.71 -7.49
CA LYS A 38 11.48 6.20 -6.12
C LYS A 38 12.43 6.95 -5.19
N SER A 39 12.07 7.00 -3.90
CA SER A 39 12.94 7.52 -2.84
C SER A 39 14.23 6.70 -2.71
N SER A 40 15.35 7.35 -2.40
CA SER A 40 16.59 6.68 -2.01
C SER A 40 16.45 5.81 -0.75
N ALA A 41 15.43 6.06 0.06
CA ALA A 41 15.10 5.24 1.21
C ALA A 41 14.37 3.93 0.83
N THR A 42 14.02 3.72 -0.44
CA THR A 42 13.33 2.48 -0.87
C THR A 42 14.23 1.27 -0.66
N PRO A 43 13.82 0.26 0.15
CA PRO A 43 14.63 -0.90 0.42
C PRO A 43 14.82 -1.78 -0.84
N PRO A 44 15.84 -2.64 -0.86
CA PRO A 44 15.94 -3.70 -1.87
C PRO A 44 14.68 -4.55 -1.95
N ALA A 45 14.34 -5.04 -3.15
CA ALA A 45 13.09 -5.76 -3.42
C ALA A 45 12.84 -6.96 -2.48
N ILE A 46 13.91 -7.65 -2.06
CA ILE A 46 13.83 -8.81 -1.16
C ILE A 46 13.31 -8.47 0.25
N VAL A 47 13.46 -7.22 0.70
CA VAL A 47 13.01 -6.78 2.03
C VAL A 47 11.48 -6.83 2.12
N PHE A 48 10.77 -6.50 1.05
CA PHE A 48 9.30 -6.47 1.05
C PHE A 48 8.65 -7.82 1.38
N PRO A 49 8.94 -8.93 0.68
CA PRO A 49 8.32 -10.21 1.01
C PRO A 49 8.71 -10.73 2.40
N ILE A 50 9.92 -10.46 2.87
CA ILE A 50 10.35 -10.84 4.23
C ILE A 50 9.56 -10.05 5.27
N ALA A 51 9.49 -8.72 5.13
CA ALA A 51 8.75 -7.86 6.04
C ALA A 51 7.27 -8.24 6.09
N TRP A 52 6.61 -8.36 4.92
CA TRP A 52 5.20 -8.75 4.87
C TRP A 52 4.94 -10.14 5.44
N GLY A 53 5.83 -11.11 5.23
CA GLY A 53 5.72 -12.45 5.82
C GLY A 53 5.68 -12.39 7.35
N VAL A 54 6.60 -11.64 7.97
CA VAL A 54 6.64 -11.44 9.41
C VAL A 54 5.40 -10.67 9.89
N LEU A 55 5.02 -9.59 9.21
CA LEU A 55 3.87 -8.77 9.57
C LEU A 55 2.56 -9.55 9.51
N TYR A 56 2.32 -10.32 8.46
CA TYR A 56 1.12 -11.15 8.35
C TYR A 56 1.01 -12.19 9.46
N LEU A 57 2.14 -12.76 9.89
CA LEU A 57 2.15 -13.65 11.04
C LEU A 57 1.74 -12.92 12.32
N LEU A 58 2.33 -11.75 12.60
CA LEU A 58 2.03 -10.95 13.79
C LEU A 58 0.57 -10.47 13.80
N ILE A 59 0.04 -10.03 12.66
CA ILE A 59 -1.35 -9.61 12.46
C ILE A 59 -2.30 -10.78 12.77
N GLY A 60 -2.01 -11.97 12.23
CA GLY A 60 -2.81 -13.17 12.45
C GLY A 60 -2.77 -13.64 13.91
N ILE A 61 -1.59 -13.63 14.56
CA ILE A 61 -1.45 -13.99 15.98
C ILE A 61 -2.21 -13.00 16.86
N SER A 62 -2.09 -11.71 16.61
CA SER A 62 -2.82 -10.68 17.37
C SER A 62 -4.34 -10.90 17.35
N ALA A 63 -4.90 -11.13 16.16
CA ALA A 63 -6.32 -11.46 16.02
C ALA A 63 -6.68 -12.77 16.75
N GLY A 64 -5.80 -13.77 16.69
CA GLY A 64 -5.97 -15.04 17.41
C GLY A 64 -6.03 -14.88 18.92
N VAL A 65 -5.16 -14.01 19.49
CA VAL A 65 -5.17 -13.66 20.92
C VAL A 65 -6.53 -13.09 21.33
N MET A 66 -7.09 -12.19 20.53
CA MET A 66 -8.37 -11.54 20.82
C MET A 66 -9.56 -12.50 20.64
N LEU A 67 -9.56 -13.33 19.59
CA LEU A 67 -10.57 -14.36 19.38
C LEU A 67 -10.59 -15.42 20.50
N ALA A 68 -9.39 -15.82 20.98
CA ALA A 68 -9.30 -16.78 22.07
C ALA A 68 -9.90 -16.25 23.38
N LYS A 69 -10.00 -14.93 23.55
CA LYS A 69 -10.67 -14.23 24.66
C LYS A 69 -12.16 -13.99 24.41
N GLY A 70 -12.70 -14.33 23.23
CA GLY A 70 -14.10 -14.10 22.86
C GLY A 70 -14.44 -12.67 22.47
N ASP A 71 -13.45 -11.81 22.21
CA ASP A 71 -13.69 -10.44 21.77
C ASP A 71 -13.93 -10.38 20.25
N VAL A 72 -15.20 -10.45 19.88
CA VAL A 72 -15.64 -10.41 18.48
C VAL A 72 -15.58 -9.00 17.90
N SER A 73 -15.62 -7.97 18.74
CA SER A 73 -15.65 -6.58 18.27
C SER A 73 -14.33 -6.15 17.61
N VAL A 74 -13.20 -6.64 18.11
CA VAL A 74 -11.89 -6.37 17.51
C VAL A 74 -11.75 -7.01 16.13
N ILE A 75 -12.48 -8.09 15.87
CA ILE A 75 -12.43 -8.78 14.59
C ILE A 75 -12.94 -7.91 13.45
N ARG A 76 -13.90 -7.04 13.69
CA ARG A 76 -14.36 -6.07 12.66
C ARG A 76 -13.25 -5.13 12.23
N LEU A 77 -12.47 -4.59 13.18
CA LEU A 77 -11.32 -3.73 12.86
C LEU A 77 -10.21 -4.52 12.15
N TRP A 78 -9.97 -5.77 12.59
CA TRP A 78 -9.01 -6.64 11.93
C TRP A 78 -9.43 -6.99 10.50
N LEU A 79 -10.70 -7.31 10.24
CA LEU A 79 -11.20 -7.55 8.89
C LEU A 79 -11.15 -6.27 8.02
N LEU A 80 -11.50 -5.12 8.60
CA LEU A 80 -11.45 -3.85 7.90
C LEU A 80 -10.01 -3.53 7.44
N GLN A 81 -9.01 -3.68 8.31
CA GLN A 81 -7.62 -3.43 7.92
C GLN A 81 -7.12 -4.44 6.88
N LEU A 82 -7.54 -5.72 6.92
CA LEU A 82 -7.19 -6.70 5.87
C LEU A 82 -7.79 -6.30 4.51
N LEU A 83 -9.05 -5.86 4.50
CA LEU A 83 -9.70 -5.36 3.30
C LEU A 83 -8.98 -4.14 2.74
N LEU A 84 -8.65 -3.16 3.58
CA LEU A 84 -7.93 -1.95 3.18
C LEU A 84 -6.52 -2.27 2.68
N ASN A 85 -5.83 -3.21 3.32
CA ASN A 85 -4.50 -3.68 2.88
C ASN A 85 -4.58 -4.29 1.47
N PHE A 86 -5.58 -5.13 1.21
CA PHE A 86 -5.83 -5.68 -0.11
C PHE A 86 -6.18 -4.60 -1.13
N LEU A 87 -7.09 -3.68 -0.78
CA LEU A 87 -7.49 -2.56 -1.65
C LEU A 87 -6.32 -1.66 -2.00
N TRP A 88 -5.38 -1.44 -1.08
CA TRP A 88 -4.15 -0.72 -1.39
C TRP A 88 -3.37 -1.39 -2.52
N SER A 89 -3.21 -2.71 -2.48
CA SER A 89 -2.55 -3.45 -3.56
C SER A 89 -3.27 -3.28 -4.90
N VAL A 90 -4.61 -3.30 -4.89
CA VAL A 90 -5.41 -3.07 -6.10
C VAL A 90 -5.22 -1.64 -6.60
N CYS A 91 -5.40 -0.64 -5.74
CA CYS A 91 -5.35 0.77 -6.13
C CYS A 91 -3.95 1.20 -6.59
N PHE A 92 -2.92 0.81 -5.85
CA PHE A 92 -1.55 1.21 -6.17
C PHE A 92 -1.01 0.45 -7.38
N PHE A 93 -1.11 -0.89 -7.39
CA PHE A 93 -0.48 -1.73 -8.43
C PHE A 93 -1.42 -2.05 -9.59
N ALA A 94 -2.61 -2.61 -9.37
CA ALA A 94 -3.48 -3.02 -10.46
C ALA A 94 -4.02 -1.82 -11.25
N LEU A 95 -4.46 -0.76 -10.55
CA LEU A 95 -4.90 0.49 -11.18
C LEU A 95 -3.74 1.43 -11.52
N ARG A 96 -2.49 1.07 -11.16
CA ARG A 96 -1.28 1.88 -11.38
C ARG A 96 -1.45 3.33 -10.92
N SER A 97 -2.15 3.54 -9.80
CA SER A 97 -2.51 4.86 -9.29
C SER A 97 -1.87 5.13 -7.92
N PRO A 98 -0.71 5.82 -7.86
CA PRO A 98 -0.11 6.23 -6.59
C PRO A 98 -1.02 7.13 -5.74
N PHE A 99 -1.89 7.93 -6.38
CA PHE A 99 -2.85 8.78 -5.69
C PHE A 99 -3.92 7.98 -4.93
N LEU A 100 -4.58 7.04 -5.62
CA LEU A 100 -5.57 6.17 -4.96
C LEU A 100 -4.90 5.29 -3.89
N GLY A 101 -3.71 4.78 -4.17
CA GLY A 101 -2.91 4.07 -3.19
C GLY A 101 -2.64 4.91 -1.95
N LEU A 102 -2.29 6.20 -2.11
CA LEU A 102 -2.04 7.11 -1.00
C LEU A 102 -3.30 7.35 -0.14
N ILE A 103 -4.46 7.52 -0.75
CA ILE A 103 -5.73 7.67 -0.02
C ILE A 103 -6.01 6.41 0.80
N VAL A 104 -5.91 5.24 0.17
CA VAL A 104 -6.24 3.97 0.84
C VAL A 104 -5.28 3.67 1.99
N ILE A 105 -3.95 3.93 1.81
CA ILE A 105 -2.98 3.65 2.87
C ILE A 105 -3.17 4.60 4.07
N LEU A 106 -3.53 5.87 3.86
CA LEU A 106 -3.86 6.80 4.94
C LEU A 106 -5.08 6.33 5.75
N VAL A 107 -6.11 5.81 5.08
CA VAL A 107 -7.28 5.23 5.76
C VAL A 107 -6.88 3.94 6.49
N LEU A 108 -5.99 3.14 5.91
CA LEU A 108 -5.44 1.94 6.54
C LEU A 108 -4.63 2.28 7.80
N ASP A 109 -3.80 3.34 7.77
CA ASP A 109 -3.05 3.82 8.94
C ASP A 109 -3.99 4.13 10.10
N VAL A 110 -5.09 4.84 9.83
CA VAL A 110 -6.12 5.16 10.84
C VAL A 110 -6.79 3.88 11.36
N ALA A 111 -7.14 2.93 10.49
CA ALA A 111 -7.77 1.67 10.89
C ALA A 111 -6.85 0.81 11.77
N VAL A 112 -5.55 0.74 11.44
CA VAL A 112 -4.54 0.01 12.23
C VAL A 112 -4.29 0.71 13.56
N PHE A 113 -4.20 2.02 13.59
CA PHE A 113 -4.09 2.78 14.83
C PHE A 113 -5.31 2.55 15.75
N ALA A 114 -6.52 2.60 15.19
CA ALA A 114 -7.75 2.30 15.93
C ALA A 114 -7.75 0.86 16.50
N TYR A 115 -7.25 -0.12 15.72
CA TYR A 115 -7.07 -1.49 16.21
C TYR A 115 -6.13 -1.54 17.43
N ILE A 116 -4.96 -0.87 17.34
CA ILE A 116 -3.97 -0.86 18.43
C ILE A 116 -4.58 -0.26 19.71
N VAL A 117 -5.23 0.90 19.60
CA VAL A 117 -5.85 1.58 20.75
C VAL A 117 -6.94 0.70 21.37
N TYR A 118 -7.80 0.12 20.54
CA TYR A 118 -8.88 -0.75 21.00
C TYR A 118 -8.35 -2.03 21.66
N ALA A 119 -7.33 -2.66 21.06
CA ALA A 119 -6.70 -3.86 21.60
C ALA A 119 -5.95 -3.59 22.90
N ALA A 120 -5.29 -2.44 23.04
CA ALA A 120 -4.53 -2.07 24.24
C ALA A 120 -5.41 -2.06 25.50
N GLY A 121 -6.66 -1.59 25.40
CA GLY A 121 -7.63 -1.60 26.50
C GLY A 121 -8.12 -3.01 26.92
N ARG A 122 -7.80 -4.05 26.15
CA ARG A 122 -8.27 -5.43 26.35
C ARG A 122 -7.15 -6.45 26.51
N ASN A 123 -6.11 -6.33 25.72
CA ASN A 123 -4.94 -7.19 25.72
C ASN A 123 -3.73 -6.46 25.13
N VAL A 124 -2.86 -6.07 26.03
CA VAL A 124 -1.65 -5.30 25.66
C VAL A 124 -0.72 -6.08 24.71
N VAL A 125 -0.67 -7.41 24.81
CA VAL A 125 0.14 -8.25 23.90
C VAL A 125 -0.41 -8.17 22.47
N ALA A 126 -1.74 -8.24 22.29
CA ALA A 126 -2.36 -8.10 20.98
C ALA A 126 -2.08 -6.73 20.35
N ALA A 127 -2.10 -5.66 21.14
CA ALA A 127 -1.74 -4.33 20.68
C ALA A 127 -0.28 -4.24 20.23
N TRP A 128 0.67 -4.74 21.05
CA TRP A 128 2.10 -4.72 20.72
C TRP A 128 2.44 -5.50 19.45
N LEU A 129 1.74 -6.59 19.17
CA LEU A 129 1.92 -7.37 17.93
C LEU A 129 1.56 -6.58 16.67
N PHE A 130 0.74 -5.52 16.78
CA PHE A 130 0.40 -4.63 15.66
C PHE A 130 1.34 -3.43 15.51
N VAL A 131 2.14 -3.11 16.51
CA VAL A 131 3.07 -1.96 16.45
C VAL A 131 4.07 -2.06 15.30
N PRO A 132 4.74 -3.21 15.05
CA PRO A 132 5.64 -3.33 13.90
C PRO A 132 4.92 -3.09 12.57
N TYR A 133 3.66 -3.52 12.46
CA TYR A 133 2.86 -3.26 11.26
C TYR A 133 2.55 -1.77 11.10
N MET A 134 2.19 -1.06 12.15
CA MET A 134 1.99 0.40 12.11
C MET A 134 3.24 1.15 11.65
N LEU A 135 4.40 0.79 12.20
CA LEU A 135 5.68 1.39 11.78
C LEU A 135 5.97 1.15 10.29
N TRP A 136 5.72 -0.07 9.81
CA TRP A 136 5.87 -0.41 8.40
C TRP A 136 4.90 0.37 7.51
N LEU A 137 3.65 0.55 7.94
CA LEU A 137 2.65 1.32 7.19
C LEU A 137 3.02 2.80 7.08
N VAL A 138 3.45 3.43 8.17
CA VAL A 138 3.94 4.83 8.14
C VAL A 138 5.08 4.98 7.14
N PHE A 139 6.02 4.03 7.13
CA PHE A 139 7.10 4.02 6.16
C PHE A 139 6.58 3.80 4.72
N ALA A 140 5.65 2.88 4.51
CA ALA A 140 5.04 2.64 3.20
C ALA A 140 4.23 3.86 2.71
N THR A 141 3.56 4.57 3.62
CA THR A 141 2.86 5.83 3.32
C THR A 141 3.83 6.90 2.84
N TYR A 142 4.99 7.03 3.49
CA TYR A 142 6.06 7.91 3.01
C TYR A 142 6.52 7.53 1.60
N LEU A 143 6.80 6.24 1.33
CA LEU A 143 7.24 5.78 0.01
C LEU A 143 6.18 6.02 -1.07
N ASN A 144 4.89 5.75 -0.76
CA ASN A 144 3.78 6.01 -1.68
C ASN A 144 3.63 7.50 -1.97
N GLY A 145 3.69 8.36 -0.94
CA GLY A 145 3.64 9.81 -1.08
C GLY A 145 4.79 10.35 -1.92
N TYR A 146 6.01 9.86 -1.72
CA TYR A 146 7.17 10.23 -2.52
C TYR A 146 6.96 9.87 -4.00
N ILE A 147 6.50 8.66 -4.29
CA ILE A 147 6.19 8.22 -5.65
C ILE A 147 5.11 9.11 -6.27
N TYR A 148 4.02 9.40 -5.54
CA TYR A 148 2.95 10.25 -6.02
C TYR A 148 3.47 11.64 -6.43
N ILE A 149 4.19 12.33 -5.56
CA ILE A 149 4.66 13.70 -5.78
C ILE A 149 5.64 13.77 -6.95
N ASN A 150 6.61 12.86 -7.02
CA ASN A 150 7.70 12.96 -7.99
C ASN A 150 7.29 12.46 -9.39
N ASN A 151 6.32 11.58 -9.50
CA ASN A 151 5.84 11.11 -10.81
C ASN A 151 4.69 11.97 -11.37
N GLN A 152 4.05 12.82 -10.57
CA GLN A 152 3.13 13.85 -11.06
C GLN A 152 3.90 15.01 -11.72
N LYS A 153 5.01 15.45 -11.11
CA LYS A 153 5.87 16.51 -11.66
C LYS A 153 6.43 16.11 -13.02
N SER A 154 6.91 14.88 -13.16
CA SER A 154 7.43 14.37 -14.43
C SER A 154 6.39 14.40 -15.55
N LYS A 155 5.11 14.07 -15.27
CA LYS A 155 4.03 14.17 -16.27
C LYS A 155 3.72 15.61 -16.67
N GLY A 156 3.78 16.55 -15.72
CA GLY A 156 3.55 17.97 -15.98
C GLY A 156 4.66 18.59 -16.84
N GLU A 157 5.92 18.26 -16.57
CA GLU A 157 7.07 18.75 -17.33
C GLU A 157 7.09 18.22 -18.77
N VAL A 158 6.80 16.94 -18.97
CA VAL A 158 6.69 16.34 -20.31
C VAL A 158 5.54 16.99 -21.10
N SER A 159 4.38 17.21 -20.47
CA SER A 159 3.25 17.87 -21.12
C SER A 159 3.56 19.30 -21.55
N VAL A 160 4.27 20.09 -20.73
CA VAL A 160 4.69 21.46 -21.08
C VAL A 160 5.73 21.44 -22.18
N SER A 161 6.71 20.54 -22.14
CA SER A 161 7.74 20.44 -23.18
C SER A 161 7.15 20.00 -24.53
N GLU A 162 6.23 19.03 -24.54
CA GLU A 162 5.51 18.63 -25.76
C GLU A 162 4.68 19.78 -26.32
N TYR A 163 4.00 20.54 -25.47
CA TYR A 163 3.22 21.70 -25.92
C TYR A 163 4.11 22.78 -26.51
N VAL A 164 5.25 23.09 -25.88
CA VAL A 164 6.22 24.08 -26.40
C VAL A 164 6.82 23.62 -27.71
N VAL A 165 7.19 22.34 -27.84
CA VAL A 165 7.71 21.79 -29.11
C VAL A 165 6.66 21.88 -30.21
N LYS A 166 5.41 21.50 -29.91
CA LYS A 166 4.30 21.58 -30.88
C LYS A 166 4.05 23.04 -31.34
N CYS A 167 3.99 23.98 -30.39
CA CYS A 167 3.85 25.40 -30.75
C CYS A 167 5.01 25.92 -31.60
N ALA A 168 6.24 25.46 -31.33
CA ALA A 168 7.42 25.85 -32.13
C ALA A 168 7.38 25.27 -33.56
N THR A 169 6.94 24.01 -33.71
CA THR A 169 6.76 23.40 -35.05
C THR A 169 5.66 24.08 -35.85
N ASP A 170 4.48 24.29 -35.22
CA ASP A 170 3.36 24.99 -35.86
C ASP A 170 3.75 26.42 -36.31
N TYR A 171 4.54 27.13 -35.51
CA TYR A 171 5.07 28.44 -35.84
C TYR A 171 6.05 28.39 -37.03
N ALA A 172 6.94 27.40 -37.06
CA ALA A 172 7.91 27.22 -38.14
C ALA A 172 7.22 26.86 -39.48
N GLU A 173 6.22 26.00 -39.45
CA GLU A 173 5.41 25.67 -40.63
C GLU A 173 4.65 26.87 -41.17
N ASN A 174 3.98 27.64 -40.31
CA ASN A 174 3.22 28.82 -40.73
C ASN A 174 4.11 29.91 -41.35
N LYS A 175 5.36 30.02 -40.87
CA LYS A 175 6.35 30.94 -41.45
C LYS A 175 6.88 30.47 -42.80
N SER A 176 6.83 29.19 -43.12
CA SER A 176 7.23 28.62 -44.43
C SER A 176 6.17 28.86 -45.50
N TYR A 177 4.90 28.90 -45.16
CA TYR A 177 3.77 29.18 -46.06
C TYR A 177 3.55 30.65 -46.33
N GLY A 178 4.10 31.57 -45.52
CA GLY A 178 3.98 33.01 -45.69
C GLY A 178 5.04 33.66 -46.60
N ARG A 179 5.81 32.88 -47.34
CA ARG A 179 6.84 33.32 -48.28
C ARG A 179 6.58 32.82 -49.71
N LEU A 180 5.36 33.03 -50.21
CA LEU A 180 5.02 32.91 -51.64
C LEU A 180 4.47 34.23 -52.10
#